data_dcfdee5ae6713d67662834180de7f76a
#
_entry.id   dcfdee5ae6713d67662834180de7f76a
#
_cell.length_a   1.000
_cell.length_b   1.000
_cell.length_c   1.000
_cell.angle_alpha   90.00
_cell.angle_beta   90.00
_cell.angle_gamma   90.00
#
_symmetry.space_group_name_H-M   'P 1'
#
loop_
_entity.id
_entity.type
_entity.pdbx_description
1 polymer ?
#
loop_
_entity_poly.entity_id
_entity_poly.type
_entity_poly.pdbx_seq_one_letter_code
_entity_poly.pdbx_strand_id
1 'polypeptide(L)'
;MRQRLRGKRLQGVFTTSTGCKFKYSPWKSESSYGLIIPLKGTLDQHAVLEVSEFMTELEYSEIFTSPLTPEEKSQFLEFGYMVEETLTLMKRSFDIPLQTQDRKKLSTHKLRKKDLDGILKIDHASFDSFWQFDENAFLNAKKATPYARLRVVKKNNQIAGYAITGAGIKEGFIQRLAILPDHQNSGFGTLLLNDGLDWLHRKGVSNVWVNTQPTNLAAINLYKKLKFEISKDELSVLRFSNGMQM
;
A
#
# COMPACT_ATOMS: atom_id res chain seq x y z
N MET A 1 18.91 -30.17 2.79
CA MET A 1 18.49 -28.76 2.77
C MET A 1 17.03 -28.56 3.17
N ARG A 2 16.16 -29.55 3.06
CA ARG A 2 14.68 -29.49 3.33
C ARG A 2 14.26 -29.35 4.81
N GLN A 3 15.09 -29.64 5.80
CA GLN A 3 14.70 -29.60 7.25
C GLN A 3 14.89 -28.24 7.94
N ARG A 4 15.58 -27.25 7.34
CA ARG A 4 15.83 -25.92 7.93
C ARG A 4 14.77 -24.86 7.63
N LEU A 5 13.80 -25.13 6.76
CA LEU A 5 12.77 -24.16 6.35
C LEU A 5 11.50 -24.18 7.19
N ARG A 6 11.35 -25.14 8.10
CA ARG A 6 10.13 -25.36 8.93
C ARG A 6 9.89 -24.33 10.04
N GLY A 7 10.57 -23.18 10.09
CA GLY A 7 10.42 -22.26 11.22
C GLY A 7 10.38 -20.76 10.94
N LYS A 8 10.71 -20.31 9.74
CA LYS A 8 10.63 -18.88 9.38
C LYS A 8 10.16 -18.78 7.94
N ARG A 9 8.91 -18.34 7.74
CA ARG A 9 8.43 -17.87 6.46
C ARG A 9 9.31 -16.70 6.05
N LEU A 10 10.16 -16.93 5.06
CA LEU A 10 11.20 -16.01 4.66
C LEU A 10 10.58 -14.91 3.79
N GLN A 11 11.04 -13.69 3.98
CA GLN A 11 10.86 -12.60 3.04
C GLN A 11 12.15 -12.43 2.23
N GLY A 12 12.03 -12.06 0.95
CA GLY A 12 13.20 -11.90 0.11
C GLY A 12 12.86 -11.39 -1.28
N VAL A 13 13.81 -11.60 -2.18
CA VAL A 13 13.64 -11.36 -3.62
C VAL A 13 13.88 -12.69 -4.34
N PHE A 14 12.88 -13.12 -5.09
CA PHE A 14 12.97 -14.22 -6.03
C PHE A 14 13.32 -13.67 -7.41
N THR A 15 14.22 -14.32 -8.13
CA THR A 15 14.57 -13.96 -9.50
C THR A 15 14.30 -15.17 -10.39
N THR A 16 13.45 -14.99 -11.39
CA THR A 16 13.10 -16.01 -12.36
C THR A 16 14.28 -16.34 -13.30
N SER A 17 14.17 -17.43 -14.03
CA SER A 17 15.14 -17.81 -15.06
C SER A 17 15.29 -16.76 -16.16
N THR A 18 14.22 -16.01 -16.45
CA THR A 18 14.17 -14.89 -17.41
C THR A 18 14.67 -13.56 -16.82
N GLY A 19 15.05 -13.53 -15.54
CA GLY A 19 15.56 -12.35 -14.86
C GLY A 19 14.48 -11.41 -14.29
N CYS A 20 13.19 -11.76 -14.36
CA CYS A 20 12.13 -11.04 -13.67
C CYS A 20 12.31 -11.18 -12.16
N LYS A 21 12.06 -10.09 -11.42
CA LYS A 21 12.26 -10.07 -9.96
C LYS A 21 10.97 -9.80 -9.23
N PHE A 22 10.73 -10.61 -8.22
CA PHE A 22 9.60 -10.45 -7.30
C PHE A 22 10.10 -10.31 -5.87
N LYS A 23 9.60 -9.32 -5.14
CA LYS A 23 9.69 -9.35 -3.69
C LYS A 23 8.60 -10.28 -3.17
N TYR A 24 8.94 -11.12 -2.18
CA TYR A 24 7.99 -11.98 -1.52
C TYR A 24 8.08 -11.85 -0.01
N SER A 25 6.97 -12.05 0.67
CA SER A 25 6.86 -12.05 2.12
C SER A 25 5.58 -12.76 2.56
N PRO A 26 5.41 -13.11 3.85
CA PRO A 26 4.08 -13.36 4.37
C PRO A 26 3.18 -12.15 4.11
N TRP A 27 1.89 -12.38 3.85
CA TRP A 27 0.89 -11.31 3.75
C TRP A 27 0.78 -10.55 5.08
N LYS A 28 0.82 -11.30 6.19
CA LYS A 28 0.93 -10.82 7.57
C LYS A 28 1.89 -11.72 8.34
N SER A 29 2.39 -11.24 9.47
CA SER A 29 3.49 -11.89 10.22
C SER A 29 3.29 -13.37 10.54
N GLU A 30 2.04 -13.79 10.76
CA GLU A 30 1.68 -15.18 11.12
C GLU A 30 0.75 -15.84 10.10
N SER A 31 0.61 -15.24 8.92
CA SER A 31 -0.32 -15.69 7.90
C SER A 31 0.20 -16.92 7.13
N SER A 32 -0.69 -17.86 6.81
CA SER A 32 -0.44 -18.90 5.81
C SER A 32 -0.49 -18.34 4.38
N TYR A 33 -0.75 -17.03 4.24
CA TYR A 33 -0.87 -16.34 2.98
C TYR A 33 0.44 -15.65 2.61
N GLY A 34 0.85 -15.80 1.35
CA GLY A 34 2.00 -15.14 0.79
C GLY A 34 1.62 -13.86 0.05
N LEU A 35 2.54 -12.93 0.00
CA LEU A 35 2.48 -11.72 -0.83
C LEU A 35 3.60 -11.74 -1.84
N ILE A 36 3.29 -11.49 -3.10
CA ILE A 36 4.25 -11.24 -4.16
C ILE A 36 4.08 -9.84 -4.74
N ILE A 37 5.20 -9.19 -5.03
CA ILE A 37 5.26 -7.84 -5.58
C ILE A 37 6.21 -7.86 -6.77
N PRO A 38 5.75 -7.68 -8.00
CA PRO A 38 6.63 -7.50 -9.15
C PRO A 38 7.54 -6.27 -8.93
N LEU A 39 8.84 -6.41 -9.20
CA LEU A 39 9.80 -5.33 -8.96
C LEU A 39 10.43 -4.83 -10.26
N LYS A 40 10.95 -5.73 -11.08
CA LYS A 40 11.74 -5.40 -12.26
C LYS A 40 11.83 -6.60 -13.20
N GLY A 41 11.94 -6.32 -14.48
CA GLY A 41 12.05 -7.32 -15.54
C GLY A 41 10.76 -7.44 -16.35
N THR A 42 10.77 -8.27 -17.38
CA THR A 42 9.56 -8.56 -18.16
C THR A 42 8.68 -9.53 -17.38
N LEU A 43 7.48 -9.09 -17.07
CA LEU A 43 6.46 -9.93 -16.46
C LEU A 43 5.72 -10.65 -17.57
N ASP A 44 5.90 -11.94 -17.65
CA ASP A 44 5.23 -12.85 -18.57
C ASP A 44 4.66 -14.07 -17.82
N GLN A 45 3.94 -14.93 -18.51
CA GLN A 45 3.33 -16.13 -17.93
C GLN A 45 4.38 -17.07 -17.28
N HIS A 46 5.56 -17.19 -17.89
CA HIS A 46 6.62 -18.04 -17.35
C HIS A 46 7.16 -17.51 -16.03
N ALA A 47 7.33 -16.19 -15.92
CA ALA A 47 7.73 -15.55 -14.66
C ALA A 47 6.66 -15.71 -13.57
N VAL A 48 5.36 -15.66 -13.93
CA VAL A 48 4.26 -15.91 -12.98
C VAL A 48 4.25 -17.35 -12.52
N LEU A 49 4.45 -18.32 -13.45
CA LEU A 49 4.56 -19.74 -13.11
C LEU A 49 5.68 -19.98 -12.09
N GLU A 50 6.91 -19.56 -12.41
CA GLU A 50 8.06 -19.79 -11.56
C GLU A 50 7.90 -19.20 -10.15
N VAL A 51 7.37 -17.96 -10.03
CA VAL A 51 7.18 -17.37 -8.72
C VAL A 51 6.06 -18.05 -7.94
N SER A 52 5.01 -18.55 -8.62
CA SER A 52 3.90 -19.24 -7.98
C SER A 52 4.31 -20.62 -7.46
N GLU A 53 5.08 -21.37 -8.25
CA GLU A 53 5.68 -22.64 -7.82
C GLU A 53 6.61 -22.44 -6.61
N PHE A 54 7.49 -21.43 -6.67
CA PHE A 54 8.35 -21.07 -5.55
C PHE A 54 7.57 -20.73 -4.27
N MET A 55 6.48 -19.96 -4.38
CA MET A 55 5.64 -19.64 -3.22
C MET A 55 4.89 -20.87 -2.69
N THR A 56 4.52 -21.79 -3.56
CA THR A 56 3.92 -23.08 -3.20
C THR A 56 4.91 -23.97 -2.44
N GLU A 57 6.17 -24.02 -2.87
CA GLU A 57 7.24 -24.73 -2.15
C GLU A 57 7.51 -24.14 -0.76
N LEU A 58 7.21 -22.86 -0.55
CA LEU A 58 7.26 -22.21 0.77
C LEU A 58 6.01 -22.52 1.63
N GLU A 59 5.14 -23.42 1.18
CA GLU A 59 3.94 -23.90 1.90
C GLU A 59 2.92 -22.77 2.19
N TYR A 60 2.82 -21.73 1.31
CA TYR A 60 1.72 -20.79 1.36
C TYR A 60 0.45 -21.43 0.80
N SER A 61 -0.65 -21.35 1.55
CA SER A 61 -1.96 -21.89 1.10
C SER A 61 -2.63 -20.96 0.07
N GLU A 62 -2.39 -19.67 0.19
CA GLU A 62 -2.87 -18.65 -0.72
C GLU A 62 -1.77 -17.63 -1.03
N ILE A 63 -1.77 -17.13 -2.25
CA ILE A 63 -0.79 -16.17 -2.72
C ILE A 63 -1.54 -14.93 -3.20
N PHE A 64 -1.28 -13.79 -2.57
CA PHE A 64 -1.80 -12.49 -2.98
C PHE A 64 -0.75 -11.70 -3.74
N THR A 65 -1.21 -10.86 -4.67
CA THR A 65 -0.34 -9.88 -5.33
C THR A 65 -0.40 -8.53 -4.62
N SER A 66 0.60 -7.68 -4.84
CA SER A 66 0.40 -6.23 -4.67
C SER A 66 -0.68 -5.72 -5.64
N PRO A 67 -1.22 -4.50 -5.46
CA PRO A 67 -2.04 -3.90 -6.50
C PRO A 67 -1.29 -3.85 -7.83
N LEU A 68 -1.86 -4.48 -8.86
CA LEU A 68 -1.32 -4.64 -10.20
C LEU A 68 -2.00 -3.69 -11.20
N THR A 69 -1.26 -3.22 -12.19
CA THR A 69 -1.81 -2.53 -13.36
C THR A 69 -2.62 -3.50 -14.24
N PRO A 70 -3.45 -3.00 -15.19
CA PRO A 70 -4.18 -3.86 -16.12
C PRO A 70 -3.28 -4.80 -16.93
N GLU A 71 -2.10 -4.34 -17.35
CA GLU A 71 -1.12 -5.13 -18.10
C GLU A 71 -0.53 -6.25 -17.24
N GLU A 72 -0.13 -5.94 -16.01
CA GLU A 72 0.38 -6.93 -15.06
C GLU A 72 -0.70 -7.95 -14.71
N LYS A 73 -1.93 -7.50 -14.43
CA LYS A 73 -3.09 -8.33 -14.10
C LYS A 73 -3.32 -9.42 -15.13
N SER A 74 -3.24 -9.10 -16.45
CA SER A 74 -3.52 -10.06 -17.50
C SER A 74 -2.63 -11.30 -17.41
N GLN A 75 -1.34 -11.14 -17.13
CA GLN A 75 -0.37 -12.23 -17.01
C GLN A 75 -0.71 -13.20 -15.86
N PHE A 76 -1.19 -12.65 -14.76
CA PHE A 76 -1.59 -13.46 -13.60
C PHE A 76 -2.92 -14.17 -13.82
N LEU A 77 -3.90 -13.53 -14.49
CA LEU A 77 -5.20 -14.15 -14.79
C LEU A 77 -5.06 -15.37 -15.69
N GLU A 78 -4.17 -15.31 -16.69
CA GLU A 78 -3.88 -16.43 -17.58
C GLU A 78 -3.28 -17.62 -16.85
N PHE A 79 -2.64 -17.40 -15.70
CA PHE A 79 -2.10 -18.47 -14.83
C PHE A 79 -3.10 -18.98 -13.80
N GLY A 80 -4.35 -18.49 -13.77
CA GLY A 80 -5.39 -18.96 -12.86
C GLY A 80 -5.52 -18.15 -11.55
N TYR A 81 -4.86 -17.00 -11.44
CA TYR A 81 -5.19 -16.06 -10.37
C TYR A 81 -6.58 -15.49 -10.59
N MET A 82 -7.26 -15.18 -9.49
CA MET A 82 -8.58 -14.53 -9.50
C MET A 82 -8.49 -13.13 -8.90
N VAL A 83 -9.36 -12.22 -9.37
CA VAL A 83 -9.47 -10.89 -8.77
C VAL A 83 -10.05 -11.00 -7.37
N GLU A 84 -9.30 -10.59 -6.37
CA GLU A 84 -9.75 -10.49 -4.98
C GLU A 84 -10.33 -9.11 -4.69
N GLU A 85 -9.60 -8.06 -5.11
CA GLU A 85 -10.01 -6.67 -4.88
C GLU A 85 -9.69 -5.80 -6.10
N THR A 86 -10.57 -4.85 -6.38
CA THR A 86 -10.33 -3.78 -7.36
C THR A 86 -10.20 -2.45 -6.63
N LEU A 87 -9.22 -1.65 -7.01
CA LEU A 87 -8.92 -0.37 -6.38
C LEU A 87 -9.02 0.76 -7.39
N THR A 88 -9.75 1.80 -7.03
CA THR A 88 -9.76 3.06 -7.75
C THR A 88 -8.40 3.73 -7.60
N LEU A 89 -7.70 3.93 -8.71
CA LEU A 89 -6.46 4.70 -8.76
C LEU A 89 -6.77 6.16 -8.99
N MET A 90 -6.15 7.05 -8.23
CA MET A 90 -6.32 8.49 -8.38
C MET A 90 -4.95 9.17 -8.48
N LYS A 91 -4.89 10.23 -9.28
CA LYS A 91 -3.67 11.00 -9.58
C LYS A 91 -3.90 12.49 -9.33
N ARG A 92 -2.86 13.15 -8.84
CA ARG A 92 -2.76 14.62 -8.77
C ARG A 92 -1.45 15.08 -9.40
N SER A 93 -1.51 16.06 -10.31
CA SER A 93 -0.33 16.80 -10.81
C SER A 93 -0.04 18.02 -9.92
N PHE A 94 1.22 18.40 -9.78
CA PHE A 94 1.63 19.63 -9.10
C PHE A 94 1.59 20.87 -10.01
N ASP A 95 1.17 20.74 -11.27
CA ASP A 95 0.82 21.89 -12.10
C ASP A 95 -0.40 22.64 -11.53
N ILE A 96 -1.18 22.00 -10.66
CA ILE A 96 -2.30 22.57 -9.92
C ILE A 96 -1.78 23.11 -8.56
N PRO A 97 -1.95 24.41 -8.26
CA PRO A 97 -1.49 24.99 -7.00
C PRO A 97 -2.04 24.27 -5.77
N LEU A 98 -1.21 24.17 -4.72
CA LEU A 98 -1.66 23.70 -3.44
C LEU A 98 -2.60 24.72 -2.80
N GLN A 99 -3.75 24.29 -2.29
CA GLN A 99 -4.62 25.17 -1.52
C GLN A 99 -3.95 25.50 -0.19
N THR A 100 -3.65 26.77 0.03
CA THR A 100 -3.20 27.27 1.34
C THR A 100 -4.38 27.25 2.30
N GLN A 101 -4.41 26.26 3.19
CA GLN A 101 -5.36 26.30 4.31
C GLN A 101 -4.80 27.17 5.46
N ASP A 102 -5.71 27.87 6.14
CA ASP A 102 -5.39 28.65 7.33
C ASP A 102 -4.88 27.69 8.44
N ARG A 103 -3.55 27.64 8.61
CA ARG A 103 -2.83 26.67 9.45
C ARG A 103 -2.94 26.95 10.96
N LYS A 104 -3.83 27.88 11.38
CA LYS A 104 -3.74 28.51 12.72
C LYS A 104 -4.19 27.64 13.91
N LYS A 105 -4.81 26.47 13.74
CA LYS A 105 -5.33 25.68 14.88
C LYS A 105 -4.91 24.20 14.98
N LEU A 106 -4.48 23.56 13.90
CA LEU A 106 -4.14 22.14 13.90
C LEU A 106 -2.79 21.91 13.23
N SER A 107 -1.94 21.11 13.85
CA SER A 107 -0.60 20.78 13.30
C SER A 107 -0.41 19.26 13.22
N THR A 108 0.40 18.83 12.23
CA THR A 108 0.87 17.45 12.16
C THR A 108 2.14 17.29 12.96
N HIS A 109 2.39 16.10 13.51
CA HIS A 109 3.61 15.78 14.24
C HIS A 109 4.33 14.61 13.57
N LYS A 110 5.66 14.55 13.76
CA LYS A 110 6.45 13.39 13.31
C LYS A 110 6.01 12.14 14.11
N LEU A 111 5.69 11.07 13.40
CA LEU A 111 5.46 9.75 13.99
C LEU A 111 6.75 9.23 14.61
N ARG A 112 6.71 8.78 15.85
CA ARG A 112 7.83 8.24 16.62
C ARG A 112 7.66 6.73 16.82
N LYS A 113 8.74 6.01 17.10
CA LYS A 113 8.70 4.56 17.34
C LYS A 113 7.71 4.18 18.45
N LYS A 114 7.63 4.98 19.52
CA LYS A 114 6.69 4.76 20.63
C LYS A 114 5.20 4.94 20.27
N ASP A 115 4.91 5.49 19.09
CA ASP A 115 3.55 5.73 18.65
C ASP A 115 2.98 4.51 17.89
N LEU A 116 3.79 3.47 17.63
CA LEU A 116 3.45 2.37 16.72
C LEU A 116 2.21 1.60 17.18
N ASP A 117 2.12 1.22 18.45
CA ASP A 117 0.94 0.50 18.98
C ASP A 117 -0.34 1.32 18.81
N GLY A 118 -0.27 2.65 19.05
CA GLY A 118 -1.38 3.56 18.83
C GLY A 118 -1.78 3.66 17.36
N ILE A 119 -0.78 3.65 16.46
CA ILE A 119 -0.99 3.64 15.01
C ILE A 119 -1.70 2.36 14.55
N LEU A 120 -1.24 1.19 15.00
CA LEU A 120 -1.85 -0.09 14.64
C LEU A 120 -3.30 -0.19 15.13
N LYS A 121 -3.60 0.33 16.32
CA LYS A 121 -4.99 0.43 16.81
C LYS A 121 -5.87 1.32 15.92
N ILE A 122 -5.34 2.46 15.47
CA ILE A 122 -6.04 3.35 14.53
C ILE A 122 -6.25 2.65 13.19
N ASP A 123 -5.24 1.96 12.70
CA ASP A 123 -5.30 1.22 11.44
C ASP A 123 -6.41 0.16 11.50
N HIS A 124 -6.41 -0.67 12.56
CA HIS A 124 -7.41 -1.71 12.77
C HIS A 124 -8.84 -1.15 12.93
N ALA A 125 -9.00 0.03 13.49
CA ALA A 125 -10.29 0.69 13.60
C ALA A 125 -10.77 1.35 12.29
N SER A 126 -9.87 1.55 11.34
CA SER A 126 -10.14 2.31 10.11
C SER A 126 -10.25 1.44 8.85
N PHE A 127 -9.78 0.19 8.91
CA PHE A 127 -9.77 -0.71 7.76
C PHE A 127 -10.36 -2.07 8.13
N ASP A 128 -10.92 -2.77 7.14
CA ASP A 128 -11.33 -4.15 7.29
C ASP A 128 -10.12 -5.07 7.51
N SER A 129 -10.38 -6.31 7.97
CA SER A 129 -9.36 -7.24 8.39
C SER A 129 -8.36 -7.58 7.28
N PHE A 130 -8.78 -7.56 6.01
CA PHE A 130 -7.90 -7.84 4.87
C PHE A 130 -6.81 -6.75 4.72
N TRP A 131 -7.19 -5.49 4.89
CA TRP A 131 -6.30 -4.34 4.69
C TRP A 131 -5.58 -3.85 5.94
N GLN A 132 -5.91 -4.36 7.15
CA GLN A 132 -5.25 -3.95 8.40
C GLN A 132 -3.75 -4.23 8.37
N PHE A 133 -2.98 -3.27 8.85
CA PHE A 133 -1.54 -3.42 9.02
C PHE A 133 -1.21 -4.12 10.34
N ASP A 134 -0.27 -5.04 10.29
CA ASP A 134 0.58 -5.41 11.41
C ASP A 134 1.90 -4.61 11.36
N GLU A 135 2.81 -4.87 12.30
CA GLU A 135 4.10 -4.18 12.36
C GLU A 135 4.92 -4.38 11.06
N ASN A 136 4.92 -5.59 10.49
CA ASN A 136 5.66 -5.88 9.26
C ASN A 136 5.06 -5.16 8.05
N ALA A 137 3.74 -5.15 7.90
CA ALA A 137 3.06 -4.41 6.85
C ALA A 137 3.33 -2.90 6.95
N PHE A 138 3.30 -2.35 8.17
CA PHE A 138 3.67 -0.95 8.43
C PHE A 138 5.13 -0.67 8.02
N LEU A 139 6.07 -1.53 8.40
CA LEU A 139 7.49 -1.38 8.04
C LEU A 139 7.71 -1.53 6.53
N ASN A 140 6.98 -2.42 5.87
CA ASN A 140 7.02 -2.59 4.41
C ASN A 140 6.48 -1.34 3.70
N ALA A 141 5.35 -0.80 4.12
CA ALA A 141 4.80 0.45 3.59
C ALA A 141 5.80 1.61 3.73
N LYS A 142 6.43 1.74 4.91
CA LYS A 142 7.48 2.74 5.14
C LYS A 142 8.68 2.59 4.20
N LYS A 143 9.03 1.37 3.79
CA LYS A 143 10.18 1.04 2.94
C LYS A 143 9.83 0.93 1.45
N ALA A 144 8.56 1.09 1.09
CA ALA A 144 8.09 0.90 -0.29
C ALA A 144 8.64 1.94 -1.27
N THR A 145 9.14 3.08 -0.76
CA THR A 145 9.77 4.14 -1.56
C THR A 145 11.10 4.55 -0.95
N PRO A 146 12.04 5.12 -1.74
CA PRO A 146 13.34 5.60 -1.22
C PRO A 146 13.22 6.61 -0.08
N TYR A 147 12.19 7.45 -0.11
CA TYR A 147 11.92 8.42 0.93
C TYR A 147 10.51 8.25 1.46
N ALA A 148 10.34 8.29 2.77
CA ALA A 148 9.04 8.22 3.42
C ALA A 148 8.87 9.32 4.47
N ARG A 149 7.69 9.94 4.49
CA ARG A 149 7.25 10.91 5.49
C ARG A 149 6.12 10.32 6.30
N LEU A 150 6.33 10.18 7.60
CA LEU A 150 5.36 9.62 8.54
C LEU A 150 4.86 10.73 9.47
N ARG A 151 3.56 10.95 9.49
CA ARG A 151 2.90 12.01 10.25
C ARG A 151 1.72 11.50 11.04
N VAL A 152 1.48 12.15 12.18
CA VAL A 152 0.29 11.94 13.02
C VAL A 152 -0.40 13.27 13.27
N VAL A 153 -1.71 13.21 13.48
CA VAL A 153 -2.51 14.28 14.07
C VAL A 153 -2.95 13.85 15.46
N LYS A 154 -3.08 14.84 16.35
CA LYS A 154 -3.49 14.59 17.74
C LYS A 154 -4.70 15.41 18.09
N LYS A 155 -5.59 14.84 18.92
CA LYS A 155 -6.68 15.51 19.62
C LYS A 155 -6.56 15.19 21.10
N ASN A 156 -6.58 16.20 21.96
CA ASN A 156 -6.41 16.04 23.41
C ASN A 156 -5.17 15.19 23.79
N ASN A 157 -4.03 15.46 23.12
CA ASN A 157 -2.76 14.74 23.30
C ASN A 157 -2.76 13.26 22.87
N GLN A 158 -3.88 12.71 22.39
CA GLN A 158 -3.99 11.35 21.84
C GLN A 158 -3.90 11.38 20.31
N ILE A 159 -3.30 10.33 19.71
CA ILE A 159 -3.21 10.22 18.27
C ILE A 159 -4.62 9.92 17.72
N ALA A 160 -5.10 10.77 16.81
CA ALA A 160 -6.41 10.68 16.18
C ALA A 160 -6.33 10.17 14.72
N GLY A 161 -5.14 10.17 14.13
CA GLY A 161 -4.92 9.69 12.78
C GLY A 161 -3.45 9.76 12.37
N TYR A 162 -3.13 9.10 11.27
CA TYR A 162 -1.78 9.09 10.73
C TYR A 162 -1.76 8.99 9.20
N ALA A 163 -0.61 9.34 8.61
CA ALA A 163 -0.34 9.13 7.20
C ALA A 163 1.10 8.67 6.97
N ILE A 164 1.26 7.82 5.95
CA ILE A 164 2.52 7.45 5.32
C ILE A 164 2.51 8.01 3.90
N THR A 165 3.45 8.90 3.61
CA THR A 165 3.65 9.48 2.29
C THR A 165 5.01 9.06 1.77
N GLY A 166 5.06 8.50 0.57
CA GLY A 166 6.27 8.02 -0.07
C GLY A 166 6.69 8.89 -1.25
N ALA A 167 8.00 9.04 -1.47
CA ALA A 167 8.55 9.73 -2.64
C ALA A 167 9.56 8.84 -3.36
N GLY A 168 9.35 8.67 -4.67
CA GLY A 168 10.34 8.24 -5.64
C GLY A 168 11.09 9.43 -6.25
N ILE A 169 11.60 9.27 -7.48
CA ILE A 169 12.34 10.35 -8.19
C ILE A 169 11.37 11.40 -8.72
N LYS A 170 10.32 11.00 -9.44
CA LYS A 170 9.31 11.90 -10.04
C LYS A 170 7.91 11.65 -9.53
N GLU A 171 7.67 10.53 -8.89
CA GLU A 171 6.36 10.07 -8.45
C GLU A 171 6.27 10.04 -6.93
N GLY A 172 5.16 10.52 -6.40
CA GLY A 172 4.80 10.49 -4.99
C GLY A 172 3.59 9.59 -4.74
N PHE A 173 3.46 9.12 -3.51
CA PHE A 173 2.42 8.17 -3.14
C PHE A 173 1.85 8.50 -1.77
N ILE A 174 0.53 8.54 -1.66
CA ILE A 174 -0.15 8.43 -0.37
C ILE A 174 -0.30 6.94 -0.08
N GLN A 175 0.64 6.40 0.66
CA GLN A 175 0.73 4.95 0.90
C GLN A 175 -0.25 4.47 1.97
N ARG A 176 -0.57 5.34 2.92
CA ARG A 176 -1.56 5.07 3.96
C ARG A 176 -2.11 6.36 4.54
N LEU A 177 -3.41 6.40 4.77
CA LEU A 177 -4.09 7.47 5.51
C LEU A 177 -5.18 6.83 6.36
N ALA A 178 -5.12 7.02 7.67
CA ALA A 178 -6.12 6.52 8.59
C ALA A 178 -6.50 7.59 9.62
N ILE A 179 -7.80 7.74 9.86
CA ILE A 179 -8.36 8.62 10.89
C ILE A 179 -9.32 7.78 11.71
N LEU A 180 -9.17 7.80 13.03
CA LEU A 180 -10.13 7.15 13.93
C LEU A 180 -11.55 7.52 13.55
N PRO A 181 -12.50 6.56 13.49
CA PRO A 181 -13.89 6.80 13.08
C PRO A 181 -14.52 8.02 13.79
N ASP A 182 -14.36 8.12 15.12
CA ASP A 182 -14.91 9.21 15.93
C ASP A 182 -14.29 10.59 15.64
N HIS A 183 -13.22 10.62 14.85
CA HIS A 183 -12.48 11.84 14.49
C HIS A 183 -12.49 12.13 12.99
N GLN A 184 -13.23 11.34 12.22
CA GLN A 184 -13.48 11.64 10.81
C GLN A 184 -14.30 12.93 10.66
N ASN A 185 -14.31 13.49 9.47
CA ASN A 185 -14.99 14.77 9.16
C ASN A 185 -14.53 15.98 9.98
N SER A 186 -13.46 15.85 10.80
CA SER A 186 -12.86 16.94 11.60
C SER A 186 -11.72 17.68 10.89
N GLY A 187 -11.50 17.42 9.60
CA GLY A 187 -10.44 18.05 8.82
C GLY A 187 -9.03 17.38 8.97
N PHE A 188 -8.88 16.38 9.83
CA PHE A 188 -7.60 15.72 10.08
C PHE A 188 -7.02 15.02 8.85
N GLY A 189 -7.88 14.38 8.03
CA GLY A 189 -7.45 13.76 6.77
C GLY A 189 -6.89 14.81 5.80
N THR A 190 -7.60 15.93 5.65
CA THR A 190 -7.13 17.05 4.82
C THR A 190 -5.80 17.62 5.31
N LEU A 191 -5.63 17.74 6.63
CA LEU A 191 -4.40 18.26 7.24
C LEU A 191 -3.21 17.33 6.98
N LEU A 192 -3.37 16.02 7.16
CA LEU A 192 -2.32 15.03 6.89
C LEU A 192 -1.96 14.97 5.41
N LEU A 193 -2.96 15.02 4.52
CA LEU A 193 -2.72 15.02 3.08
C LEU A 193 -2.01 16.29 2.62
N ASN A 194 -2.41 17.48 3.11
CA ASN A 194 -1.72 18.73 2.77
C ASN A 194 -0.26 18.71 3.25
N ASP A 195 0.02 18.19 4.45
CA ASP A 195 1.41 18.03 4.93
C ASP A 195 2.23 17.10 4.00
N GLY A 196 1.61 15.99 3.55
CA GLY A 196 2.23 15.06 2.59
C GLY A 196 2.48 15.70 1.23
N LEU A 197 1.47 16.38 0.68
CA LEU A 197 1.55 17.07 -0.62
C LEU A 197 2.58 18.19 -0.59
N ASP A 198 2.61 19.02 0.45
CA ASP A 198 3.64 20.07 0.64
C ASP A 198 5.05 19.47 0.67
N TRP A 199 5.22 18.31 1.30
CA TRP A 199 6.50 17.64 1.37
C TRP A 199 6.91 17.05 0.01
N LEU A 200 5.99 16.41 -0.71
CA LEU A 200 6.22 15.86 -2.05
C LEU A 200 6.58 16.97 -3.05
N HIS A 201 5.85 18.09 -3.02
CA HIS A 201 6.16 19.26 -3.84
C HIS A 201 7.59 19.77 -3.61
N ARG A 202 8.00 19.90 -2.35
CA ARG A 202 9.39 20.29 -2.02
C ARG A 202 10.44 19.26 -2.41
N LYS A 203 10.05 17.99 -2.61
CA LYS A 203 10.92 16.93 -3.14
C LYS A 203 11.05 16.98 -4.67
N GLY A 204 10.31 17.86 -5.36
CA GLY A 204 10.32 17.96 -6.81
C GLY A 204 9.56 16.84 -7.52
N VAL A 205 8.63 16.21 -6.82
CA VAL A 205 7.75 15.18 -7.39
C VAL A 205 6.77 15.85 -8.36
N SER A 206 6.55 15.24 -9.52
CA SER A 206 5.64 15.79 -10.54
C SER A 206 4.19 15.33 -10.32
N ASN A 207 4.00 14.07 -9.96
CA ASN A 207 2.68 13.47 -9.78
C ASN A 207 2.58 12.77 -8.44
N VAL A 208 1.38 12.75 -7.86
CA VAL A 208 1.07 12.02 -6.64
C VAL A 208 -0.06 11.03 -6.92
N TRP A 209 0.14 9.79 -6.51
CA TRP A 209 -0.78 8.69 -6.68
C TRP A 209 -1.36 8.25 -5.34
N VAL A 210 -2.60 7.83 -5.37
CA VAL A 210 -3.27 7.16 -4.27
C VAL A 210 -4.26 6.14 -4.83
N ASN A 211 -4.43 5.03 -4.14
CA ASN A 211 -5.51 4.09 -4.44
C ASN A 211 -6.42 3.91 -3.22
N THR A 212 -7.65 3.52 -3.47
CA THR A 212 -8.63 3.21 -2.44
C THR A 212 -9.72 2.29 -3.01
N GLN A 213 -10.44 1.60 -2.14
CA GLN A 213 -11.60 0.80 -2.57
C GLN A 213 -12.65 1.69 -3.26
N PRO A 214 -13.31 1.24 -4.35
CA PRO A 214 -14.34 2.00 -5.05
C PRO A 214 -15.51 2.41 -4.16
N THR A 215 -15.79 1.62 -3.13
CA THR A 215 -16.84 1.86 -2.13
C THR A 215 -16.47 2.89 -1.06
N ASN A 216 -15.18 3.23 -0.94
CA ASN A 216 -14.71 4.21 0.05
C ASN A 216 -14.95 5.65 -0.41
N LEU A 217 -16.25 6.04 -0.47
CA LEU A 217 -16.66 7.36 -0.94
C LEU A 217 -16.07 8.50 -0.10
N ALA A 218 -15.85 8.28 1.19
CA ALA A 218 -15.25 9.27 2.08
C ALA A 218 -13.80 9.62 1.64
N ALA A 219 -12.99 8.61 1.35
CA ALA A 219 -11.62 8.81 0.86
C ALA A 219 -11.63 9.43 -0.55
N ILE A 220 -12.45 8.92 -1.47
CA ILE A 220 -12.58 9.46 -2.84
C ILE A 220 -12.94 10.95 -2.82
N ASN A 221 -13.93 11.34 -2.00
CA ASN A 221 -14.35 12.73 -1.88
C ASN A 221 -13.25 13.61 -1.27
N LEU A 222 -12.51 13.09 -0.28
CA LEU A 222 -11.39 13.79 0.31
C LEU A 222 -10.27 14.04 -0.72
N TYR A 223 -9.94 13.03 -1.53
CA TYR A 223 -8.93 13.15 -2.59
C TYR A 223 -9.39 14.12 -3.70
N LYS A 224 -10.65 14.04 -4.16
CA LYS A 224 -11.22 14.99 -5.14
C LYS A 224 -11.17 16.43 -4.64
N LYS A 225 -11.49 16.67 -3.35
CA LYS A 225 -11.36 17.98 -2.72
C LYS A 225 -9.94 18.54 -2.79
N LEU A 226 -8.94 17.67 -2.76
CA LEU A 226 -7.52 18.03 -2.89
C LEU A 226 -7.00 17.91 -4.34
N LYS A 227 -7.93 17.92 -5.31
CA LYS A 227 -7.62 17.93 -6.75
C LYS A 227 -6.92 16.67 -7.26
N PHE A 228 -7.18 15.53 -6.64
CA PHE A 228 -6.93 14.25 -7.28
C PHE A 228 -8.05 13.93 -8.26
N GLU A 229 -7.69 13.39 -9.39
CA GLU A 229 -8.60 12.92 -10.45
C GLU A 229 -8.55 11.39 -10.51
N ILE A 230 -9.68 10.75 -10.81
CA ILE A 230 -9.73 9.31 -11.01
C ILE A 230 -8.97 9.01 -12.30
N SER A 231 -8.02 8.07 -12.22
CA SER A 231 -7.32 7.54 -13.41
C SER A 231 -8.28 6.71 -14.26
N LYS A 232 -7.97 6.57 -15.55
CA LYS A 232 -8.67 5.62 -16.43
C LYS A 232 -8.36 4.17 -16.06
N ASP A 233 -7.15 3.93 -15.54
CA ASP A 233 -6.71 2.62 -15.09
C ASP A 233 -7.10 2.41 -13.64
N GLU A 234 -7.49 1.18 -13.34
CA GLU A 234 -7.72 0.68 -11.98
C GLU A 234 -6.60 -0.30 -11.60
N LEU A 235 -6.40 -0.50 -10.32
CA LEU A 235 -5.48 -1.53 -9.83
C LEU A 235 -6.26 -2.73 -9.31
N SER A 236 -5.68 -3.92 -9.44
CA SER A 236 -6.30 -5.15 -8.91
C SER A 236 -5.33 -5.90 -8.03
N VAL A 237 -5.82 -6.36 -6.88
CA VAL A 237 -5.14 -7.37 -6.06
C VAL A 237 -5.69 -8.72 -6.49
N LEU A 238 -4.80 -9.64 -6.80
CA LEU A 238 -5.17 -10.98 -7.24
C LEU A 238 -4.80 -11.99 -6.17
N ARG A 239 -5.53 -13.11 -6.19
CA ARG A 239 -5.34 -14.26 -5.30
C ARG A 239 -5.20 -15.54 -6.10
N PHE A 240 -4.28 -16.39 -5.69
CA PHE A 240 -4.14 -17.76 -6.14
C PHE A 240 -4.26 -18.71 -4.96
N SER A 241 -5.12 -19.72 -5.06
CA SER A 241 -5.32 -20.75 -4.02
C SER A 241 -4.65 -22.05 -4.44
N ASN A 242 -3.74 -22.54 -3.63
CA ASN A 242 -2.92 -23.73 -3.90
C ASN A 242 -3.72 -25.06 -3.86
N GLY A 243 -5.01 -25.01 -3.56
CA GLY A 243 -5.91 -26.16 -3.50
C GLY A 243 -6.80 -26.37 -4.75
N MET A 244 -6.76 -25.47 -5.72
CA MET A 244 -7.36 -25.72 -7.03
C MET A 244 -6.32 -26.45 -7.91
N GLN A 245 -6.38 -27.80 -7.88
CA GLN A 245 -5.70 -28.60 -8.91
C GLN A 245 -6.23 -28.18 -10.28
N MET A 246 -5.30 -27.86 -11.18
CA MET A 246 -5.56 -27.74 -12.61
C MET A 246 -6.10 -29.06 -13.19
#